data_ad0998157cc0027f5859bdc80a0a3958
#
_entry.id   ad0998157cc0027f5859bdc80a0a3958
#
_cell.length_a   1.000
_cell.length_b   1.000
_cell.length_c   1.000
_cell.angle_alpha   90.00
_cell.angle_beta   90.00
_cell.angle_gamma   90.00
#
_symmetry.space_group_name_H-M   'P 1'
#
loop_
_entity.id
_entity.type
_entity.pdbx_description
1 polymer ?
#
loop_
_entity_poly.entity_id
_entity_poly.type
_entity_poly.pdbx_seq_one_letter_code
_entity_poly.pdbx_strand_id
1 'polypeptide(L)'
;MRLWQSWKRLQGQNSAMDKFIRTYPMLSDDVCKTLIGLFDSSKNKERVENYLTPQFTQVNLNELSDNGYQKFVQLLCYKVLEIVKLYKRELPEYTEWFPEKILFEELRIKKYEAKTDDQFDIHTDVQDHDSAKRYLAFLIYLNEDFKGGETDFPYNKLTIKPETGKVLVFPPTWQYPHIGMPVKSGKPKYVMSTYLHYN
;
A
#
# COMPACT_ATOMS: atom_id res chain seq x y z
N MET A 1 2.94 16.34 -40.91
CA MET A 1 3.31 17.55 -40.14
C MET A 1 2.23 17.98 -39.09
N ARG A 2 0.92 17.79 -39.28
CA ARG A 2 -0.15 18.18 -38.33
C ARG A 2 -0.28 17.28 -37.08
N LEU A 3 0.06 16.01 -37.17
CA LEU A 3 -0.03 15.06 -36.04
C LEU A 3 1.05 15.30 -34.96
N TRP A 4 2.22 15.82 -35.36
CA TRP A 4 3.32 16.07 -34.43
C TRP A 4 3.13 17.35 -33.60
N GLN A 5 2.35 18.32 -34.10
CA GLN A 5 2.00 19.56 -33.36
C GLN A 5 0.87 19.33 -32.35
N SER A 6 -0.02 18.35 -32.58
CA SER A 6 -1.05 17.97 -31.59
C SER A 6 -0.42 17.24 -30.41
N TRP A 7 0.65 16.46 -30.62
CA TRP A 7 1.37 15.76 -29.56
C TRP A 7 2.07 16.72 -28.57
N LYS A 8 2.68 17.80 -29.08
CA LYS A 8 3.29 18.84 -28.22
C LYS A 8 2.28 19.61 -27.37
N ARG A 9 1.04 19.72 -27.80
CA ARG A 9 -0.03 20.41 -27.03
C ARG A 9 -0.53 19.59 -25.85
N LEU A 10 -0.37 18.27 -25.88
CA LEU A 10 -0.71 17.36 -24.76
C LEU A 10 0.38 17.30 -23.69
N GLN A 11 1.62 17.70 -23.99
CA GLN A 11 2.71 17.75 -23.00
C GLN A 11 2.72 19.02 -22.12
N GLY A 12 1.85 19.98 -22.39
CA GLY A 12 1.77 21.25 -21.65
C GLY A 12 0.70 21.29 -20.56
N GLN A 13 0.00 20.21 -20.30
CA GLN A 13 -0.92 20.15 -19.17
C GLN A 13 -0.19 19.56 -17.95
N ASN A 14 0.00 20.43 -16.94
CA ASN A 14 0.44 20.17 -15.58
C ASN A 14 0.46 18.68 -15.21
N SER A 15 1.52 18.26 -14.51
CA SER A 15 1.54 17.02 -13.72
C SER A 15 0.40 17.08 -12.69
N ALA A 16 -0.82 16.88 -13.13
CA ALA A 16 -1.92 16.57 -12.22
C ALA A 16 -1.47 15.31 -11.49
N MET A 17 -1.34 15.40 -10.17
CA MET A 17 -1.18 14.27 -9.28
C MET A 17 -2.12 13.18 -9.78
N ASP A 18 -1.60 11.98 -10.06
CA ASP A 18 -2.40 10.91 -10.65
C ASP A 18 -3.66 10.71 -9.81
N LYS A 19 -4.83 10.87 -10.45
CA LYS A 19 -6.11 10.85 -9.74
C LYS A 19 -6.44 9.53 -9.06
N PHE A 20 -5.74 8.46 -9.44
CA PHE A 20 -5.95 7.13 -8.86
C PHE A 20 -5.01 6.81 -7.69
N ILE A 21 -3.97 7.63 -7.45
CA ILE A 21 -3.11 7.51 -6.27
C ILE A 21 -3.64 8.48 -5.20
N ARG A 22 -4.17 7.96 -4.09
CA ARG A 22 -4.82 8.74 -3.03
C ARG A 22 -4.31 8.36 -1.65
N THR A 23 -4.34 9.30 -0.73
CA THR A 23 -4.06 9.03 0.68
C THR A 23 -5.21 9.51 1.56
N TYR A 24 -5.51 8.75 2.61
CA TYR A 24 -6.59 9.07 3.56
C TYR A 24 -6.13 8.83 4.99
N PRO A 25 -6.61 9.59 5.99
CA PRO A 25 -6.51 9.18 7.39
C PRO A 25 -7.41 7.94 7.61
N MET A 26 -6.88 6.90 8.24
CA MET A 26 -7.59 5.63 8.41
C MET A 26 -7.55 5.12 9.85
N LEU A 27 -6.39 5.13 10.49
CA LEU A 27 -6.19 4.59 11.83
C LEU A 27 -5.72 5.68 12.79
N SER A 28 -6.07 5.53 14.08
CA SER A 28 -5.49 6.36 15.13
C SER A 28 -4.09 5.86 15.52
N ASP A 29 -3.30 6.74 16.14
CA ASP A 29 -1.96 6.42 16.65
C ASP A 29 -1.97 5.21 17.60
N ASP A 30 -3.00 5.07 18.44
CA ASP A 30 -3.10 3.98 19.41
C ASP A 30 -3.35 2.64 18.71
N VAL A 31 -4.16 2.63 17.65
CA VAL A 31 -4.35 1.43 16.81
C VAL A 31 -3.04 1.06 16.11
N CYS A 32 -2.31 2.04 15.58
CA CYS A 32 -1.02 1.82 14.95
C CYS A 32 0.01 1.24 15.95
N LYS A 33 0.10 1.80 17.16
CA LYS A 33 0.97 1.27 18.23
C LYS A 33 0.59 -0.17 18.62
N THR A 34 -0.71 -0.46 18.69
CA THR A 34 -1.20 -1.82 18.97
C THR A 34 -0.75 -2.80 17.87
N LEU A 35 -0.89 -2.43 16.60
CA LEU A 35 -0.45 -3.25 15.47
C LEU A 35 1.06 -3.50 15.47
N ILE A 36 1.87 -2.48 15.79
CA ILE A 36 3.33 -2.63 15.94
C ILE A 36 3.63 -3.58 17.10
N GLY A 37 2.97 -3.42 18.25
CA GLY A 37 3.13 -4.30 19.41
C GLY A 37 2.76 -5.75 19.11
N LEU A 38 1.71 -5.99 18.32
CA LEU A 38 1.33 -7.31 17.83
C LEU A 38 2.42 -7.92 16.95
N PHE A 39 2.95 -7.14 16.01
CA PHE A 39 4.07 -7.57 15.18
C PHE A 39 5.27 -7.95 16.06
N ASP A 40 5.67 -7.06 16.99
CA ASP A 40 6.89 -7.25 17.80
C ASP A 40 6.79 -8.47 18.73
N SER A 41 5.61 -8.76 19.26
CA SER A 41 5.35 -9.92 20.13
C SER A 41 5.08 -11.23 19.37
N SER A 42 4.77 -11.16 18.08
CA SER A 42 4.45 -12.36 17.28
C SER A 42 5.63 -13.32 17.18
N LYS A 43 5.34 -14.61 17.30
CA LYS A 43 6.27 -15.71 17.02
C LYS A 43 6.24 -16.15 15.54
N ASN A 44 5.23 -15.71 14.78
CA ASN A 44 5.00 -16.07 13.38
C ASN A 44 5.62 -15.05 12.42
N LYS A 45 6.81 -14.55 12.76
CA LYS A 45 7.54 -13.65 11.87
C LYS A 45 8.21 -14.44 10.75
N GLU A 46 8.00 -13.99 9.53
CA GLU A 46 8.63 -14.53 8.34
C GLU A 46 9.60 -13.50 7.77
N ARG A 47 10.85 -13.92 7.49
CA ARG A 47 11.78 -13.10 6.74
C ARG A 47 11.57 -13.35 5.24
N VAL A 48 11.22 -12.30 4.52
CA VAL A 48 11.14 -12.30 3.06
C VAL A 48 12.46 -11.75 2.52
N GLU A 49 13.18 -12.58 1.79
CA GLU A 49 14.50 -12.28 1.29
C GLU A 49 14.68 -12.88 -0.11
N ASN A 50 14.52 -12.07 -1.13
CA ASN A 50 14.80 -12.45 -2.51
C ASN A 50 16.18 -11.91 -2.90
N TYR A 51 16.83 -12.53 -3.89
CA TYR A 51 18.20 -12.23 -4.31
C TYR A 51 18.48 -10.73 -4.55
N LEU A 52 17.49 -9.98 -4.99
CA LEU A 52 17.57 -8.53 -5.14
C LEU A 52 16.60 -7.83 -4.19
N THR A 53 15.31 -8.04 -4.35
CA THR A 53 14.22 -7.50 -3.55
C THR A 53 12.95 -8.36 -3.77
N PRO A 54 11.96 -8.35 -2.89
CA PRO A 54 11.88 -7.55 -1.66
C PRO A 54 12.70 -8.11 -0.50
N GLN A 55 13.07 -7.22 0.44
CA GLN A 55 13.69 -7.60 1.71
C GLN A 55 12.96 -6.91 2.86
N PHE A 56 12.32 -7.68 3.71
CA PHE A 56 11.60 -7.23 4.91
C PHE A 56 11.23 -8.42 5.81
N THR A 57 10.81 -8.15 7.03
CA THR A 57 10.17 -9.16 7.89
C THR A 57 8.67 -8.92 7.93
N GLN A 58 7.86 -9.97 7.84
CA GLN A 58 6.40 -9.84 7.85
C GLN A 58 5.71 -10.72 8.89
N VAL A 59 4.46 -10.35 9.21
CA VAL A 59 3.50 -11.14 9.97
C VAL A 59 2.16 -11.08 9.25
N ASN A 60 1.58 -12.24 8.98
CA ASN A 60 0.23 -12.36 8.47
C ASN A 60 -0.78 -12.34 9.62
N LEU A 61 -1.60 -11.29 9.71
CA LEU A 61 -2.58 -11.15 10.79
C LEU A 61 -3.71 -12.19 10.71
N ASN A 62 -4.01 -12.70 9.52
CA ASN A 62 -5.06 -13.69 9.31
C ASN A 62 -4.69 -15.09 9.84
N GLU A 63 -3.39 -15.35 10.02
CA GLU A 63 -2.89 -16.62 10.57
C GLU A 63 -2.82 -16.63 12.10
N LEU A 64 -3.09 -15.52 12.75
CA LEU A 64 -3.13 -15.43 14.21
C LEU A 64 -4.43 -16.04 14.72
N SER A 65 -4.33 -17.17 15.41
CA SER A 65 -5.46 -18.06 15.76
C SER A 65 -6.31 -17.60 16.94
N ASP A 66 -5.97 -16.50 17.61
CA ASP A 66 -6.74 -15.96 18.74
C ASP A 66 -8.02 -15.26 18.29
N ASN A 67 -9.16 -15.55 18.92
CA ASN A 67 -10.45 -14.92 18.63
C ASN A 67 -10.43 -13.39 18.73
N GLY A 68 -9.55 -12.82 19.56
CA GLY A 68 -9.34 -11.38 19.68
C GLY A 68 -8.76 -10.79 18.38
N TYR A 69 -7.81 -11.47 17.76
CA TYR A 69 -7.20 -11.04 16.49
C TYR A 69 -8.18 -11.11 15.33
N GLN A 70 -9.03 -12.12 15.26
CA GLN A 70 -10.03 -12.22 14.19
C GLN A 70 -11.01 -11.04 14.21
N LYS A 71 -11.49 -10.63 15.40
CA LYS A 71 -12.33 -9.43 15.54
C LYS A 71 -11.60 -8.17 15.12
N PHE A 72 -10.32 -8.08 15.43
CA PHE A 72 -9.49 -6.95 15.04
C PHE A 72 -9.26 -6.90 13.52
N VAL A 73 -8.99 -8.05 12.88
CA VAL A 73 -8.93 -8.16 11.42
C VAL A 73 -10.24 -7.72 10.77
N GLN A 74 -11.40 -8.15 11.31
CA GLN A 74 -12.70 -7.72 10.83
C GLN A 74 -12.89 -6.20 10.93
N LEU A 75 -12.46 -5.58 12.04
CA LEU A 75 -12.49 -4.12 12.20
C LEU A 75 -11.62 -3.42 11.14
N LEU A 76 -10.41 -3.94 10.87
CA LEU A 76 -9.51 -3.39 9.85
C LEU A 76 -10.11 -3.52 8.45
N CYS A 77 -10.71 -4.66 8.11
CA CYS A 77 -11.44 -4.84 6.85
C CYS A 77 -12.59 -3.84 6.72
N TYR A 78 -13.35 -3.62 7.80
CA TYR A 78 -14.42 -2.60 7.80
C TYR A 78 -13.85 -1.20 7.52
N LYS A 79 -12.71 -0.83 8.15
CA LYS A 79 -12.02 0.44 7.88
C LYS A 79 -11.57 0.57 6.43
N VAL A 80 -11.05 -0.49 5.83
CA VAL A 80 -10.71 -0.51 4.39
C VAL A 80 -11.96 -0.23 3.55
N LEU A 81 -13.12 -0.84 3.86
CA LEU A 81 -14.38 -0.58 3.13
C LEU A 81 -14.85 0.87 3.25
N GLU A 82 -14.64 1.53 4.41
CA GLU A 82 -14.90 2.96 4.55
C GLU A 82 -14.03 3.79 3.59
N ILE A 83 -12.75 3.45 3.49
CA ILE A 83 -11.82 4.11 2.55
C ILE A 83 -12.25 3.86 1.09
N VAL A 84 -12.69 2.64 0.74
CA VAL A 84 -13.23 2.36 -0.61
C VAL A 84 -14.40 3.28 -0.94
N LYS A 85 -15.31 3.52 0.01
CA LYS A 85 -16.44 4.45 -0.20
C LYS A 85 -15.96 5.88 -0.47
N LEU A 86 -14.93 6.35 0.26
CA LEU A 86 -14.33 7.67 0.02
C LEU A 86 -13.67 7.73 -1.35
N TYR A 87 -12.85 6.73 -1.68
CA TYR A 87 -12.15 6.63 -2.96
C TYR A 87 -13.12 6.64 -4.16
N LYS A 88 -14.20 5.84 -4.09
CA LYS A 88 -15.25 5.83 -5.12
C LYS A 88 -15.95 7.18 -5.25
N ARG A 89 -16.22 7.86 -4.13
CA ARG A 89 -16.87 9.18 -4.13
C ARG A 89 -16.02 10.25 -4.80
N GLU A 90 -14.69 10.14 -4.73
CA GLU A 90 -13.76 11.06 -5.39
C GLU A 90 -13.52 10.74 -6.87
N LEU A 91 -14.02 9.60 -7.33
CA LEU A 91 -13.91 9.11 -8.70
C LEU A 91 -15.30 8.74 -9.26
N PRO A 92 -16.27 9.68 -9.27
CA PRO A 92 -17.66 9.37 -9.59
C PRO A 92 -17.83 8.80 -11.01
N GLU A 93 -16.99 9.23 -11.97
CA GLU A 93 -17.00 8.75 -13.35
C GLU A 93 -16.57 7.28 -13.52
N TYR A 94 -15.97 6.68 -12.47
CA TYR A 94 -15.51 5.28 -12.47
C TYR A 94 -16.33 4.38 -11.56
N THR A 95 -17.32 4.91 -10.85
CA THR A 95 -18.03 4.18 -9.79
C THR A 95 -18.72 2.90 -10.30
N GLU A 96 -19.27 2.93 -11.51
CA GLU A 96 -19.93 1.77 -12.13
C GLU A 96 -18.98 0.65 -12.55
N TRP A 97 -17.67 0.94 -12.70
CA TRP A 97 -16.64 -0.02 -13.09
C TRP A 97 -16.01 -0.74 -11.91
N PHE A 98 -16.31 -0.31 -10.68
CA PHE A 98 -15.85 -1.04 -9.49
C PHE A 98 -16.67 -2.33 -9.30
N PRO A 99 -16.03 -3.43 -8.86
CA PRO A 99 -16.75 -4.67 -8.61
C PRO A 99 -17.81 -4.49 -7.51
N GLU A 100 -18.96 -5.13 -7.70
CA GLU A 100 -20.04 -5.15 -6.68
C GLU A 100 -19.63 -5.97 -5.46
N LYS A 101 -18.96 -7.11 -5.69
CA LYS A 101 -18.45 -7.99 -4.64
C LYS A 101 -16.97 -7.73 -4.43
N ILE A 102 -16.59 -7.53 -3.19
CA ILE A 102 -15.22 -7.24 -2.77
C ILE A 102 -14.70 -8.43 -1.98
N LEU A 103 -13.60 -9.01 -2.41
CA LEU A 103 -12.83 -9.98 -1.67
C LEU A 103 -11.54 -9.34 -1.16
N PHE A 104 -11.13 -9.72 0.03
CA PHE A 104 -9.89 -9.24 0.66
C PHE A 104 -8.77 -10.25 0.49
N GLU A 105 -7.60 -9.77 0.18
CA GLU A 105 -6.38 -10.49 0.47
C GLU A 105 -6.01 -10.31 1.94
N GLU A 106 -5.12 -11.16 2.42
CA GLU A 106 -4.66 -11.14 3.82
C GLU A 106 -4.04 -9.80 4.20
N LEU A 107 -4.25 -9.45 5.48
CA LEU A 107 -3.62 -8.27 6.09
C LEU A 107 -2.22 -8.68 6.60
N ARG A 108 -1.17 -8.13 5.99
CA ARG A 108 0.23 -8.41 6.36
C ARG A 108 0.90 -7.15 6.87
N ILE A 109 1.47 -7.21 8.08
CA ILE A 109 2.36 -6.16 8.57
C ILE A 109 3.77 -6.50 8.12
N LYS A 110 4.44 -5.54 7.51
CA LYS A 110 5.82 -5.61 7.02
C LYS A 110 6.68 -4.63 7.81
N LYS A 111 7.83 -5.09 8.26
CA LYS A 111 8.85 -4.31 8.96
C LYS A 111 10.08 -4.18 8.08
N TYR A 112 10.54 -2.95 7.89
CA TYR A 112 11.78 -2.60 7.20
C TYR A 112 12.75 -2.00 8.23
N GLU A 113 13.88 -2.65 8.44
CA GLU A 113 14.91 -2.18 9.37
C GLU A 113 15.64 -0.95 8.82
N ALA A 114 16.03 -0.06 9.72
CA ALA A 114 16.80 1.11 9.33
C ALA A 114 18.27 0.76 9.10
N LYS A 115 18.90 1.39 8.10
CA LYS A 115 20.31 1.21 7.75
C LYS A 115 20.66 -0.22 7.33
N THR A 116 19.72 -0.94 6.76
CA THR A 116 19.90 -2.26 6.15
C THR A 116 19.52 -2.21 4.69
N ASP A 117 19.61 -3.34 4.01
CA ASP A 117 19.16 -3.50 2.62
C ASP A 117 17.63 -3.74 2.51
N ASP A 118 16.90 -3.57 3.62
CA ASP A 118 15.46 -3.73 3.66
C ASP A 118 14.77 -2.67 2.78
N GLN A 119 14.21 -3.12 1.67
CA GLN A 119 13.52 -2.31 0.67
C GLN A 119 12.63 -3.18 -0.21
N PHE A 120 11.84 -2.54 -1.04
CA PHE A 120 11.15 -3.20 -2.13
C PHE A 120 11.40 -2.40 -3.40
N ASP A 121 12.26 -2.92 -4.26
CA ASP A 121 12.68 -2.26 -5.49
C ASP A 121 11.49 -2.03 -6.44
N ILE A 122 11.74 -1.39 -7.57
CA ILE A 122 10.67 -1.06 -8.52
C ILE A 122 9.93 -2.31 -8.97
N HIS A 123 8.63 -2.32 -8.74
CA HIS A 123 7.74 -3.43 -9.06
C HIS A 123 6.31 -2.96 -9.29
N THR A 124 5.48 -3.86 -9.79
CA THR A 124 4.02 -3.77 -9.71
C THR A 124 3.50 -4.94 -8.87
N ASP A 125 2.37 -4.77 -8.20
CA ASP A 125 1.81 -5.83 -7.35
C ASP A 125 1.02 -6.89 -8.14
N VAL A 126 0.76 -6.61 -9.43
CA VAL A 126 0.15 -7.55 -10.38
C VAL A 126 1.20 -7.91 -11.43
N GLN A 127 1.72 -9.14 -11.35
CA GLN A 127 2.78 -9.62 -12.23
C GLN A 127 2.49 -10.98 -12.88
N ASP A 128 1.51 -11.72 -12.37
CA ASP A 128 1.21 -13.09 -12.78
C ASP A 128 -0.28 -13.40 -12.67
N HIS A 129 -0.65 -14.65 -12.99
CA HIS A 129 -2.03 -15.12 -12.96
C HIS A 129 -2.65 -15.02 -11.55
N ASP A 130 -1.90 -15.35 -10.51
CA ASP A 130 -2.42 -15.40 -9.14
C ASP A 130 -2.69 -14.00 -8.59
N SER A 131 -1.87 -13.03 -8.95
CA SER A 131 -2.03 -11.62 -8.58
C SER A 131 -2.99 -10.84 -9.50
N ALA A 132 -3.33 -11.38 -10.69
CA ALA A 132 -4.15 -10.69 -11.70
C ALA A 132 -5.55 -10.27 -11.21
N LYS A 133 -6.08 -10.91 -10.17
CA LYS A 133 -7.36 -10.59 -9.53
C LYS A 133 -7.35 -9.31 -8.69
N ARG A 134 -6.17 -8.77 -8.35
CA ARG A 134 -6.01 -7.55 -7.55
C ARG A 134 -6.41 -6.32 -8.38
N TYR A 135 -7.34 -5.50 -7.86
CA TYR A 135 -7.73 -4.26 -8.54
C TYR A 135 -7.41 -2.99 -7.74
N LEU A 136 -7.21 -3.10 -6.41
CA LEU A 136 -6.90 -1.97 -5.56
C LEU A 136 -5.94 -2.40 -4.43
N ALA A 137 -4.85 -1.66 -4.27
CA ALA A 137 -3.85 -1.85 -3.23
C ALA A 137 -4.06 -0.87 -2.08
N PHE A 138 -3.78 -1.31 -0.86
CA PHE A 138 -3.81 -0.52 0.37
C PHE A 138 -2.48 -0.69 1.10
N LEU A 139 -1.75 0.41 1.30
CA LEU A 139 -0.57 0.47 2.16
C LEU A 139 -0.87 1.41 3.33
N ILE A 140 -0.99 0.86 4.53
CA ILE A 140 -1.30 1.60 5.76
C ILE A 140 -0.01 1.81 6.54
N TYR A 141 0.44 3.05 6.68
CA TYR A 141 1.64 3.41 7.41
C TYR A 141 1.36 3.40 8.92
N LEU A 142 2.11 2.62 9.68
CA LEU A 142 1.88 2.45 11.11
C LEU A 142 2.76 3.37 11.96
N ASN A 143 3.83 3.93 11.40
CA ASN A 143 4.69 4.92 12.05
C ASN A 143 5.38 5.82 11.01
N GLU A 144 6.01 6.90 11.51
CA GLU A 144 6.71 7.91 10.70
C GLU A 144 8.02 8.41 11.33
N ASP A 145 8.43 7.83 12.44
CA ASP A 145 9.59 8.26 13.24
C ASP A 145 10.93 7.74 12.69
N PHE A 146 11.09 7.89 11.35
CA PHE A 146 12.27 7.54 10.58
C PHE A 146 12.51 8.53 9.44
N LYS A 147 13.66 8.41 8.75
CA LYS A 147 13.98 9.13 7.50
C LYS A 147 14.13 8.14 6.35
N GLY A 148 13.70 8.52 5.17
CA GLY A 148 13.57 7.63 4.04
C GLY A 148 12.24 6.85 4.12
N GLY A 149 12.18 5.67 3.53
CA GLY A 149 11.02 4.78 3.62
C GLY A 149 9.79 5.26 2.84
N GLU A 150 9.92 6.25 1.98
CA GLU A 150 8.85 6.74 1.12
C GLU A 150 8.36 5.63 0.17
N THR A 151 7.11 5.75 -0.29
CA THR A 151 6.63 5.01 -1.46
C THR A 151 6.72 5.91 -2.67
N ASP A 152 7.58 5.56 -3.62
CA ASP A 152 7.84 6.35 -4.81
C ASP A 152 7.19 5.74 -6.05
N PHE A 153 6.54 6.57 -6.87
CA PHE A 153 5.96 6.23 -8.16
C PHE A 153 6.72 7.00 -9.25
N PRO A 154 7.87 6.48 -9.72
CA PRO A 154 8.78 7.24 -10.56
C PRO A 154 8.17 7.67 -11.90
N TYR A 155 7.32 6.84 -12.50
CA TYR A 155 6.65 7.17 -13.77
C TYR A 155 5.51 8.18 -13.62
N ASN A 156 4.88 8.22 -12.44
CA ASN A 156 3.84 9.20 -12.09
C ASN A 156 4.43 10.48 -11.47
N LYS A 157 5.77 10.52 -11.23
CA LYS A 157 6.51 11.62 -10.60
C LYS A 157 5.91 12.01 -9.24
N LEU A 158 5.55 11.01 -8.45
CA LEU A 158 4.88 11.17 -7.17
C LEU A 158 5.59 10.35 -6.09
N THR A 159 5.95 11.00 -5.00
CA THR A 159 6.55 10.38 -3.81
C THR A 159 5.63 10.58 -2.62
N ILE A 160 5.22 9.50 -1.99
CA ILE A 160 4.35 9.50 -0.81
C ILE A 160 5.19 9.29 0.44
N LYS A 161 5.17 10.28 1.34
CA LYS A 161 5.79 10.16 2.66
C LYS A 161 4.89 9.36 3.59
N PRO A 162 5.45 8.40 4.34
CA PRO A 162 4.72 7.75 5.42
C PRO A 162 4.26 8.78 6.47
N GLU A 163 2.99 8.68 6.85
CA GLU A 163 2.40 9.41 7.98
C GLU A 163 1.60 8.41 8.80
N THR A 164 1.78 8.43 10.12
CA THR A 164 1.14 7.47 11.04
C THR A 164 -0.38 7.45 10.85
N GLY A 165 -0.94 6.27 10.64
CA GLY A 165 -2.38 6.06 10.48
C GLY A 165 -2.94 6.41 9.11
N LYS A 166 -2.12 6.93 8.17
CA LYS A 166 -2.55 7.15 6.78
C LYS A 166 -2.50 5.87 5.96
N VAL A 167 -3.46 5.73 5.06
CA VAL A 167 -3.48 4.71 4.02
C VAL A 167 -3.21 5.35 2.67
N LEU A 168 -2.33 4.73 1.90
CA LEU A 168 -2.13 4.96 0.48
C LEU A 168 -2.95 3.94 -0.31
N VAL A 169 -3.74 4.41 -1.28
CA VAL A 169 -4.62 3.60 -2.13
C VAL A 169 -4.29 3.87 -3.59
N PHE A 170 -4.11 2.81 -4.38
CA PHE A 170 -3.81 2.90 -5.81
C PHE A 170 -4.13 1.60 -6.54
N PRO A 171 -4.34 1.62 -7.89
CA PRO A 171 -4.43 0.40 -8.68
C PRO A 171 -3.06 -0.31 -8.73
N PRO A 172 -2.98 -1.63 -8.45
CA PRO A 172 -1.70 -2.35 -8.32
C PRO A 172 -1.11 -2.83 -9.65
N THR A 173 -1.63 -2.33 -10.79
CA THR A 173 -1.35 -2.81 -12.13
C THR A 173 -0.09 -2.18 -12.74
N TRP A 174 0.28 -2.61 -13.95
CA TRP A 174 1.48 -2.19 -14.68
C TRP A 174 1.61 -0.67 -14.92
N GLN A 175 0.52 0.10 -14.82
CA GLN A 175 0.54 1.57 -14.94
C GLN A 175 1.11 2.26 -13.69
N TYR A 176 1.22 1.52 -12.56
CA TYR A 176 1.65 2.04 -11.27
C TYR A 176 2.87 1.30 -10.70
N PRO A 177 3.99 1.23 -11.44
CA PRO A 177 5.23 0.72 -10.86
C PRO A 177 5.66 1.63 -9.72
N HIS A 178 6.03 1.03 -8.60
CA HIS A 178 6.40 1.78 -7.40
C HIS A 178 7.56 1.13 -6.65
N ILE A 179 8.15 1.90 -5.75
CA ILE A 179 9.32 1.53 -4.96
C ILE A 179 9.00 1.75 -3.49
N GLY A 180 9.30 0.76 -2.65
CA GLY A 180 9.40 0.95 -1.21
C GLY A 180 10.82 1.35 -0.84
N MET A 181 11.07 2.65 -0.72
CA MET A 181 12.41 3.19 -0.46
C MET A 181 12.99 2.69 0.87
N PRO A 182 14.32 2.50 0.97
CA PRO A 182 14.97 2.06 2.20
C PRO A 182 14.85 3.09 3.33
N VAL A 183 14.82 2.59 4.56
CA VAL A 183 14.84 3.42 5.77
C VAL A 183 16.28 3.84 6.08
N LYS A 184 16.57 5.14 5.91
CA LYS A 184 17.94 5.68 6.04
C LYS A 184 18.39 5.84 7.51
N SER A 185 17.46 6.19 8.41
CA SER A 185 17.75 6.37 9.84
C SER A 185 16.47 6.48 10.66
N GLY A 186 16.58 6.37 11.98
CA GLY A 186 15.46 6.40 12.90
C GLY A 186 15.02 5.01 13.32
N LYS A 187 13.74 4.85 13.67
CA LYS A 187 13.17 3.55 13.97
C LYS A 187 12.88 2.75 12.70
N PRO A 188 12.64 1.43 12.80
CA PRO A 188 12.14 0.65 11.67
C PRO A 188 10.82 1.21 11.15
N LYS A 189 10.58 1.09 9.84
CA LYS A 189 9.29 1.38 9.22
C LYS A 189 8.38 0.16 9.35
N TYR A 190 7.14 0.40 9.81
CA TYR A 190 6.08 -0.58 9.79
C TYR A 190 4.97 -0.14 8.82
N VAL A 191 4.60 -1.03 7.92
CA VAL A 191 3.49 -0.81 6.98
C VAL A 191 2.62 -2.05 6.93
N MET A 192 1.30 -1.87 7.01
CA MET A 192 0.35 -2.96 6.78
C MET A 192 -0.17 -2.89 5.35
N SER A 193 -0.23 -4.02 4.66
CA SER A 193 -0.73 -4.11 3.29
C SER A 193 -1.86 -5.10 3.16
N THR A 194 -2.79 -4.80 2.26
CA THR A 194 -3.81 -5.71 1.73
C THR A 194 -4.20 -5.30 0.32
N TYR A 195 -4.87 -6.19 -0.39
CA TYR A 195 -5.41 -5.93 -1.72
C TYR A 195 -6.89 -6.31 -1.76
N LEU A 196 -7.62 -5.62 -2.62
CA LEU A 196 -8.99 -6.02 -2.96
C LEU A 196 -8.99 -6.75 -4.29
N HIS A 197 -9.77 -7.82 -4.34
CA HIS A 197 -9.86 -8.73 -5.47
C HIS A 197 -11.23 -8.63 -6.16
N TYR A 198 -11.22 -8.87 -7.47
CA TYR A 198 -12.40 -9.33 -8.17
C TYR A 198 -12.83 -10.71 -7.64
N ASN A 199 -14.13 -10.95 -7.68
CA ASN A 199 -14.72 -12.26 -7.30
C ASN A 199 -14.70 -13.20 -8.51
#